data_8b905ce6849eb7b190dd3d85df4840f5
#
_entry.id   8b905ce6849eb7b190dd3d85df4840f5
#
_cell.length_a   1.000
_cell.length_b   1.000
_cell.length_c   1.000
_cell.angle_alpha   90.00
_cell.angle_beta   90.00
_cell.angle_gamma   90.00
#
_symmetry.space_group_name_H-M   'P 1'
#
loop_
_entity.id
_entity.type
_entity.pdbx_description
1 polymer ?
#
loop_
_entity_poly.entity_id
_entity_poly.type
_entity_poly.pdbx_seq_one_letter_code
_entity_poly.pdbx_strand_id
1 'polypeptide(L)'
;MNQAKANASDDLFTTETAGLPEVRGPDVTRLRDGDRLDLRIGPARKNIDGAELRMLAYNGSIPGPTLHVGQGSEITVQVTNDGDVEATVHWHGLRLENQYDGVPDETQVPIPVGGTYTCQVRFPDAGFYWYHPHIREDFAQEMGLSLIHI
;
A
#
# COMPACT_ATOMS: atom_id res chain seq x y z
N MET A 1 39.78 -3.36 -21.89
CA MET A 1 38.67 -4.20 -21.37
C MET A 1 37.87 -3.36 -20.38
N ASN A 2 36.80 -2.77 -20.87
CA ASN A 2 35.91 -1.95 -20.04
C ASN A 2 34.74 -2.84 -19.58
N GLN A 3 34.79 -3.30 -18.33
CA GLN A 3 33.63 -3.89 -17.70
C GLN A 3 32.68 -2.73 -17.35
N ALA A 4 31.59 -2.63 -18.09
CA ALA A 4 30.48 -1.79 -17.73
C ALA A 4 29.99 -2.23 -16.32
N LYS A 5 30.04 -1.32 -15.37
CA LYS A 5 29.35 -1.49 -14.07
C LYS A 5 27.86 -1.55 -14.41
N ALA A 6 27.25 -2.72 -14.25
CA ALA A 6 25.81 -2.85 -14.21
C ALA A 6 25.28 -1.90 -13.12
N ASN A 7 24.36 -1.02 -13.49
CA ASN A 7 23.74 -0.11 -12.56
C ASN A 7 22.87 -0.94 -11.61
N ALA A 8 23.18 -0.89 -10.32
CA ALA A 8 22.43 -1.56 -9.24
C ALA A 8 20.97 -1.09 -9.12
N SER A 9 20.52 -0.18 -9.97
CA SER A 9 19.12 0.30 -10.01
C SER A 9 18.20 -0.54 -10.90
N ASP A 10 18.75 -1.33 -11.82
CA ASP A 10 17.93 -2.10 -12.77
C ASP A 10 17.40 -3.42 -12.17
N ASP A 11 17.99 -3.90 -11.06
CA ASP A 11 17.58 -5.13 -10.38
C ASP A 11 16.49 -4.93 -9.31
N LEU A 12 16.14 -3.69 -8.97
CA LEU A 12 15.16 -3.38 -7.92
C LEU A 12 13.71 -3.52 -8.38
N PHE A 13 13.45 -3.43 -9.68
CA PHE A 13 12.10 -3.41 -10.23
C PHE A 13 11.96 -4.45 -11.34
N THR A 14 11.59 -5.65 -10.94
CA THR A 14 11.30 -6.71 -11.91
C THR A 14 10.01 -6.42 -12.68
N THR A 15 10.00 -6.72 -13.97
CA THR A 15 8.81 -6.65 -14.83
C THR A 15 8.14 -8.01 -15.00
N GLU A 16 8.65 -9.06 -14.34
CA GLU A 16 8.12 -10.42 -14.46
C GLU A 16 6.67 -10.51 -13.98
N THR A 17 5.78 -11.02 -14.83
CA THR A 17 4.35 -11.16 -14.56
C THR A 17 3.91 -12.61 -14.39
N ALA A 18 4.76 -13.59 -14.72
CA ALA A 18 4.41 -15.00 -14.68
C ALA A 18 4.01 -15.45 -13.26
N GLY A 19 2.87 -16.10 -13.16
CA GLY A 19 2.34 -16.61 -11.88
C GLY A 19 1.73 -15.55 -10.95
N LEU A 20 1.77 -14.27 -11.30
CA LEU A 20 1.13 -13.24 -10.51
C LEU A 20 -0.40 -13.28 -10.65
N PRO A 21 -1.14 -13.02 -9.55
CA PRO A 21 -2.58 -12.88 -9.62
C PRO A 21 -2.97 -11.67 -10.47
N GLU A 22 -4.10 -11.77 -11.16
CA GLU A 22 -4.66 -10.63 -11.87
C GLU A 22 -5.25 -9.63 -10.89
N VAL A 23 -5.02 -8.34 -11.17
CA VAL A 23 -5.58 -7.24 -10.40
C VAL A 23 -7.11 -7.26 -10.46
N ARG A 24 -7.75 -7.16 -9.29
CA ARG A 24 -9.19 -6.96 -9.17
C ARG A 24 -9.53 -5.46 -9.17
N GLY A 25 -10.76 -5.12 -9.50
CA GLY A 25 -11.32 -3.79 -9.26
C GLY A 25 -11.49 -3.52 -7.76
N PRO A 26 -11.66 -2.25 -7.36
CA PRO A 26 -11.85 -1.88 -5.95
C PRO A 26 -13.15 -2.47 -5.42
N ASP A 27 -13.13 -2.89 -4.16
CA ASP A 27 -14.31 -3.28 -3.40
C ASP A 27 -14.47 -2.37 -2.18
N VAL A 28 -15.63 -2.42 -1.53
CA VAL A 28 -15.94 -1.65 -0.33
C VAL A 28 -15.91 -2.58 0.88
N THR A 29 -14.94 -2.37 1.74
CA THR A 29 -14.83 -3.06 3.04
C THR A 29 -15.51 -2.21 4.11
N ARG A 30 -16.57 -2.73 4.72
CA ARG A 30 -17.30 -2.07 5.80
C ARG A 30 -16.74 -2.50 7.14
N LEU A 31 -16.28 -1.54 7.93
CA LEU A 31 -15.66 -1.77 9.23
C LEU A 31 -16.41 -1.02 10.33
N ARG A 32 -16.45 -1.64 11.51
CA ARG A 32 -17.03 -1.09 12.73
C ARG A 32 -15.93 -0.75 13.73
N ASP A 33 -16.31 -0.04 14.76
CA ASP A 33 -15.42 0.24 15.89
C ASP A 33 -14.86 -1.07 16.48
N GLY A 34 -13.54 -1.10 16.67
CA GLY A 34 -12.80 -2.27 17.18
C GLY A 34 -12.48 -3.34 16.13
N ASP A 35 -12.95 -3.22 14.88
CA ASP A 35 -12.65 -4.20 13.84
C ASP A 35 -11.17 -4.25 13.48
N ARG A 36 -10.76 -5.37 12.90
CA ARG A 36 -9.42 -5.58 12.37
C ARG A 36 -9.46 -5.70 10.84
N LEU A 37 -8.51 -5.05 10.20
CA LEU A 37 -8.24 -5.16 8.76
C LEU A 37 -6.84 -5.71 8.52
N ASP A 38 -6.72 -6.75 7.72
CA ASP A 38 -5.44 -7.18 7.16
C ASP A 38 -5.25 -6.51 5.80
N LEU A 39 -4.26 -5.63 5.70
CA LEU A 39 -3.90 -4.87 4.50
C LEU A 39 -2.57 -5.39 3.97
N ARG A 40 -2.61 -6.11 2.86
CA ARG A 40 -1.43 -6.72 2.25
C ARG A 40 -1.00 -5.92 1.03
N ILE A 41 0.26 -5.51 1.01
CA ILE A 41 0.94 -4.98 -0.17
C ILE A 41 1.54 -6.17 -0.90
N GLY A 42 1.28 -6.33 -2.19
CA GLY A 42 1.87 -7.42 -2.95
C GLY A 42 1.81 -7.21 -4.46
N PRO A 43 2.66 -7.94 -5.22
CA PRO A 43 2.66 -7.83 -6.66
C PRO A 43 1.43 -8.48 -7.28
N ALA A 44 0.97 -7.86 -8.36
CA ALA A 44 -0.14 -8.34 -9.18
C ALA A 44 0.12 -8.02 -10.65
N ARG A 45 -0.55 -8.67 -11.57
CA ARG A 45 -0.50 -8.35 -12.99
C ARG A 45 -1.76 -7.62 -13.43
N LYS A 46 -1.59 -6.65 -14.31
CA LYS A 46 -2.70 -5.91 -14.92
C LYS A 46 -2.51 -5.84 -16.43
N ASN A 47 -3.56 -6.13 -17.18
CA ASN A 47 -3.56 -5.90 -18.61
C ASN A 47 -4.02 -4.47 -18.90
N ILE A 48 -3.19 -3.71 -19.63
CA ILE A 48 -3.53 -2.37 -20.11
C ILE A 48 -3.27 -2.38 -21.61
N ASP A 49 -4.32 -2.23 -22.40
CA ASP A 49 -4.28 -2.18 -23.87
C ASP A 49 -3.49 -3.35 -24.51
N GLY A 50 -3.63 -4.55 -23.92
CA GLY A 50 -2.99 -5.76 -24.42
C GLY A 50 -1.57 -6.01 -23.88
N ALA A 51 -1.01 -5.10 -23.13
CA ALA A 51 0.25 -5.28 -22.43
C ALA A 51 0.02 -5.78 -21.00
N GLU A 52 0.66 -6.89 -20.62
CA GLU A 52 0.69 -7.33 -19.22
C GLU A 52 1.76 -6.58 -18.46
N LEU A 53 1.36 -5.88 -17.42
CA LEU A 53 2.22 -5.10 -16.56
C LEU A 53 2.25 -5.69 -15.15
N ARG A 54 3.44 -5.72 -14.54
CA ARG A 54 3.59 -5.99 -13.12
C ARG A 54 3.25 -4.72 -12.36
N MET A 55 2.34 -4.84 -11.40
CA MET A 55 1.86 -3.75 -10.56
C MET A 55 2.01 -4.14 -9.09
N LEU A 56 1.85 -3.17 -8.20
CA LEU A 56 1.68 -3.40 -6.77
C LEU A 56 0.21 -3.12 -6.41
N ALA A 57 -0.33 -3.91 -5.50
CA ALA A 57 -1.74 -3.82 -5.13
C ALA A 57 -1.94 -3.94 -3.63
N TYR A 58 -2.92 -3.22 -3.09
CA TYR A 58 -3.45 -3.49 -1.76
C TYR A 58 -4.52 -4.58 -1.84
N ASN A 59 -4.31 -5.69 -1.15
CA ASN A 59 -5.21 -6.85 -1.16
C ASN A 59 -5.56 -7.34 -2.56
N GLY A 60 -4.65 -7.19 -3.53
CA GLY A 60 -4.84 -7.63 -4.92
C GLY A 60 -5.80 -6.76 -5.74
N SER A 61 -6.13 -5.56 -5.30
CA SER A 61 -6.96 -4.61 -6.04
C SER A 61 -6.24 -3.30 -6.34
N ILE A 62 -6.56 -2.69 -7.50
CA ILE A 62 -6.10 -1.37 -7.91
C ILE A 62 -7.30 -0.57 -8.48
N PRO A 63 -7.67 0.56 -7.91
CA PRO A 63 -7.24 1.05 -6.59
C PRO A 63 -7.46 0.02 -5.48
N GLY A 64 -6.79 0.19 -4.34
CA GLY A 64 -6.97 -0.67 -3.17
C GLY A 64 -8.42 -0.66 -2.65
N PRO A 65 -8.76 -1.47 -1.62
CA PRO A 65 -10.11 -1.51 -1.08
C PRO A 65 -10.54 -0.17 -0.47
N THR A 66 -11.74 0.26 -0.79
CA THR A 66 -12.37 1.41 -0.13
C THR A 66 -12.82 0.99 1.27
N LEU A 67 -12.36 1.72 2.29
CA LEU A 67 -12.75 1.46 3.67
C LEU A 67 -13.94 2.34 4.06
N HIS A 68 -15.06 1.74 4.43
CA HIS A 68 -16.23 2.46 4.93
C HIS A 68 -16.31 2.27 6.44
N VAL A 69 -15.94 3.31 7.19
CA VAL A 69 -15.83 3.28 8.65
C VAL A 69 -16.74 4.34 9.27
N GLY A 70 -17.36 4.04 10.41
CA GLY A 70 -18.20 5.01 11.13
C GLY A 70 -17.35 6.12 11.76
N GLN A 71 -17.85 7.37 11.74
CA GLN A 71 -17.21 8.45 12.48
C GLN A 71 -17.09 8.12 13.96
N GLY A 72 -15.95 8.44 14.57
CA GLY A 72 -15.61 8.17 15.96
C GLY A 72 -15.05 6.77 16.22
N SER A 73 -15.05 5.89 15.22
CA SER A 73 -14.49 4.53 15.32
C SER A 73 -12.96 4.55 15.32
N GLU A 74 -12.40 3.48 15.88
CA GLU A 74 -10.99 3.11 15.78
C GLU A 74 -10.88 1.67 15.30
N ILE A 75 -10.02 1.40 14.34
CA ILE A 75 -9.77 0.04 13.85
C ILE A 75 -8.30 -0.32 13.98
N THR A 76 -8.03 -1.62 14.04
CA THR A 76 -6.65 -2.14 13.98
C THR A 76 -6.34 -2.58 12.56
N VAL A 77 -5.33 -1.98 11.94
CA VAL A 77 -4.86 -2.39 10.61
C VAL A 77 -3.51 -3.08 10.72
N GLN A 78 -3.44 -4.33 10.29
CA GLN A 78 -2.16 -5.02 10.13
C GLN A 78 -1.72 -4.91 8.68
N VAL A 79 -0.66 -4.15 8.45
CA VAL A 79 -0.02 -4.04 7.14
C VAL A 79 1.01 -5.15 6.99
N THR A 80 0.93 -5.92 5.91
CA THR A 80 1.95 -6.91 5.53
C THR A 80 2.57 -6.48 4.20
N ASN A 81 3.89 -6.40 4.15
CA ASN A 81 4.61 -6.01 2.94
C ASN A 81 5.20 -7.25 2.23
N ASP A 82 4.49 -7.75 1.23
CA ASP A 82 4.99 -8.76 0.28
C ASP A 82 5.36 -8.11 -1.07
N GLY A 83 5.62 -6.82 -1.07
CA GLY A 83 6.05 -6.05 -2.25
C GLY A 83 7.52 -6.28 -2.59
N ASP A 84 8.04 -5.42 -3.47
CA ASP A 84 9.40 -5.54 -3.99
C ASP A 84 10.41 -4.67 -3.22
N VAL A 85 9.91 -3.69 -2.48
CA VAL A 85 10.72 -2.72 -1.70
C VAL A 85 10.08 -2.53 -0.32
N GLU A 86 10.82 -1.93 0.60
CA GLU A 86 10.27 -1.50 1.88
C GLU A 86 9.10 -0.51 1.67
N ALA A 87 8.16 -0.49 2.60
CA ALA A 87 6.93 0.28 2.46
C ALA A 87 6.49 0.92 3.78
N THR A 88 5.70 1.97 3.67
CA THR A 88 4.85 2.49 4.74
C THR A 88 3.43 2.68 4.20
N VAL A 89 2.47 2.90 5.09
CA VAL A 89 1.12 3.33 4.73
C VAL A 89 0.81 4.60 5.49
N HIS A 90 0.75 5.71 4.77
CA HIS A 90 0.30 6.99 5.29
C HIS A 90 -1.21 7.13 5.13
N TRP A 91 -1.87 7.64 6.16
CA TRP A 91 -3.32 7.86 6.22
C TRP A 91 -3.61 9.33 6.01
N HIS A 92 -3.58 9.75 4.78
CA HIS A 92 -3.59 11.15 4.40
C HIS A 92 -4.86 11.87 4.85
N GLY A 93 -4.66 12.92 5.63
CA GLY A 93 -5.72 13.78 6.14
C GLY A 93 -6.38 13.31 7.43
N LEU A 94 -6.09 12.10 7.92
CA LEU A 94 -6.55 11.63 9.23
C LEU A 94 -5.70 12.20 10.35
N ARG A 95 -6.33 12.50 11.48
CA ARG A 95 -5.65 12.92 12.72
C ARG A 95 -5.35 11.68 13.57
N LEU A 96 -4.15 11.14 13.41
CA LEU A 96 -3.69 9.94 14.08
C LEU A 96 -2.66 10.23 15.17
N GLU A 97 -2.38 9.23 15.99
CA GLU A 97 -1.16 9.21 16.78
C GLU A 97 0.05 9.15 15.84
N ASN A 98 1.08 9.96 16.13
CA ASN A 98 2.25 10.15 15.28
C ASN A 98 2.90 8.84 14.83
N GLN A 99 2.99 7.85 15.71
CA GLN A 99 3.59 6.55 15.39
C GLN A 99 2.86 5.76 14.29
N TYR A 100 1.62 6.11 13.95
CA TYR A 100 0.81 5.43 12.93
C TYR A 100 0.65 6.24 11.64
N ASP A 101 1.31 7.40 11.55
CA ASP A 101 1.16 8.31 10.41
C ASP A 101 1.85 7.83 9.13
N GLY A 102 2.77 6.88 9.25
CA GLY A 102 3.37 6.21 8.08
C GLY A 102 4.44 7.01 7.34
N VAL A 103 5.01 8.03 7.98
CA VAL A 103 6.14 8.80 7.42
C VAL A 103 7.44 8.12 7.81
N PRO A 104 8.25 7.66 6.84
CA PRO A 104 9.48 6.91 7.11
C PRO A 104 10.50 7.76 7.88
N ASP A 105 11.16 7.13 8.83
CA ASP A 105 12.21 7.70 9.69
C ASP A 105 11.77 8.83 10.62
N GLU A 106 10.57 9.37 10.45
CA GLU A 106 9.98 10.40 11.30
C GLU A 106 8.98 9.79 12.30
N THR A 107 8.05 8.97 11.81
CA THR A 107 6.97 8.40 12.63
C THR A 107 7.11 6.91 12.83
N GLN A 108 7.72 6.20 11.89
CA GLN A 108 7.97 4.76 11.97
C GLN A 108 9.17 4.35 11.11
N VAL A 109 9.77 3.22 11.48
CA VAL A 109 10.71 2.52 10.60
C VAL A 109 9.93 1.88 9.45
N PRO A 110 10.44 1.96 8.20
CA PRO A 110 9.84 1.27 7.07
C PRO A 110 9.61 -0.22 7.31
N ILE A 111 8.53 -0.75 6.77
CA ILE A 111 8.20 -2.16 6.83
C ILE A 111 9.04 -2.87 5.77
N PRO A 112 10.01 -3.71 6.16
CA PRO A 112 10.82 -4.43 5.19
C PRO A 112 9.97 -5.43 4.39
N VAL A 113 10.47 -5.88 3.24
CA VAL A 113 9.85 -6.97 2.48
C VAL A 113 9.73 -8.21 3.35
N GLY A 114 8.54 -8.81 3.40
CA GLY A 114 8.18 -9.91 4.30
C GLY A 114 7.81 -9.47 5.73
N GLY A 115 7.93 -8.18 6.04
CA GLY A 115 7.62 -7.62 7.35
C GLY A 115 6.15 -7.24 7.54
N THR A 116 5.81 -6.93 8.78
CA THR A 116 4.47 -6.45 9.16
C THR A 116 4.56 -5.26 10.10
N TYR A 117 3.54 -4.41 10.06
CA TYR A 117 3.35 -3.31 11.01
C TYR A 117 1.87 -3.20 11.39
N THR A 118 1.58 -2.92 12.65
CA THR A 118 0.20 -2.78 13.13
C THR A 118 -0.08 -1.33 13.50
N CYS A 119 -1.10 -0.75 12.87
CA CYS A 119 -1.58 0.61 13.10
C CYS A 119 -2.90 0.60 13.86
N GLN A 120 -3.08 1.58 14.77
CA GLN A 120 -4.40 1.95 15.31
C GLN A 120 -4.88 3.18 14.52
N VAL A 121 -5.92 2.99 13.72
CA VAL A 121 -6.41 4.04 12.83
C VAL A 121 -7.74 4.56 13.36
N ARG A 122 -7.75 5.82 13.75
CA ARG A 122 -8.92 6.50 14.30
C ARG A 122 -9.55 7.42 13.26
N PHE A 123 -10.89 7.47 13.25
CA PHE A 123 -11.69 8.26 12.32
C PHE A 123 -12.51 9.33 13.08
N PRO A 124 -11.87 10.39 13.63
CA PRO A 124 -12.56 11.36 14.46
C PRO A 124 -13.56 12.21 13.68
N ASP A 125 -13.32 12.42 12.40
CA ASP A 125 -14.09 13.28 11.54
C ASP A 125 -14.71 12.49 10.37
N ALA A 126 -15.89 12.91 9.95
CA ALA A 126 -16.48 12.41 8.70
C ALA A 126 -15.82 13.11 7.51
N GLY A 127 -15.54 12.36 6.45
CA GLY A 127 -14.89 12.92 5.26
C GLY A 127 -14.46 11.84 4.26
N PHE A 128 -13.74 12.27 3.25
CA PHE A 128 -13.04 11.41 2.31
C PHE A 128 -11.55 11.59 2.54
N TYR A 129 -10.87 10.49 2.76
CA TYR A 129 -9.45 10.42 3.04
C TYR A 129 -8.81 9.43 2.08
N TRP A 130 -7.49 9.35 2.04
CA TRP A 130 -6.82 8.36 1.23
C TRP A 130 -5.61 7.79 1.96
N TYR A 131 -5.22 6.58 1.62
CA TYR A 131 -4.01 5.96 2.13
C TYR A 131 -3.09 5.58 0.98
N HIS A 132 -1.80 5.79 1.18
CA HIS A 132 -0.78 5.57 0.18
C HIS A 132 0.59 5.35 0.84
N PRO A 133 1.60 4.79 0.12
CA PRO A 133 2.96 4.70 0.64
C PRO A 133 3.60 6.09 0.72
N HIS A 134 4.52 6.25 1.65
CA HIS A 134 5.38 7.42 1.79
C HIS A 134 6.86 7.10 1.54
N ILE A 135 7.15 5.93 0.96
CA ILE A 135 8.48 5.51 0.49
C ILE A 135 8.40 5.27 -1.01
N ARG A 136 9.34 5.85 -1.74
CA ARG A 136 9.39 5.73 -3.19
C ARG A 136 8.00 5.98 -3.80
N GLU A 137 7.41 7.10 -3.42
CA GLU A 137 6.10 7.54 -3.92
C GLU A 137 6.08 7.62 -5.45
N ASP A 138 7.20 8.06 -6.03
CA ASP A 138 7.47 8.09 -7.47
C ASP A 138 7.26 6.74 -8.16
N PHE A 139 7.52 5.65 -7.45
CA PHE A 139 7.36 4.29 -7.94
C PHE A 139 6.09 3.62 -7.40
N ALA A 140 5.94 3.60 -6.08
CA ALA A 140 4.95 2.78 -5.42
C ALA A 140 3.51 3.22 -5.74
N GLN A 141 3.24 4.52 -5.83
CA GLN A 141 1.92 5.03 -6.22
C GLN A 141 1.64 4.78 -7.70
N GLU A 142 2.60 5.04 -8.58
CA GLU A 142 2.47 4.79 -10.02
C GLU A 142 2.26 3.30 -10.32
N MET A 143 2.86 2.42 -9.53
CA MET A 143 2.67 0.98 -9.66
C MET A 143 1.34 0.49 -9.08
N GLY A 144 0.52 1.36 -8.48
CA GLY A 144 -0.85 1.04 -8.09
C GLY A 144 -1.15 1.09 -6.59
N LEU A 145 -0.16 1.39 -5.72
CA LEU A 145 -0.40 1.55 -4.29
C LEU A 145 -1.02 2.93 -4.00
N SER A 146 -2.20 3.11 -4.48
CA SER A 146 -3.00 4.29 -4.17
C SER A 146 -4.44 3.90 -3.92
N LEU A 147 -5.07 4.56 -2.98
CA LEU A 147 -6.51 4.50 -2.80
C LEU A 147 -7.07 5.89 -2.59
N ILE A 148 -8.18 6.12 -3.23
CA ILE A 148 -9.01 7.30 -3.07
C ILE A 148 -10.31 6.88 -2.38
N HIS A 149 -10.50 7.16 -1.12
CA HIS A 149 -11.74 7.10 -0.32
C HIS A 149 -11.69 6.22 0.93
N ILE A 150 -11.85 6.87 2.02
CA ILE A 150 -12.30 6.29 3.30
C ILE A 150 -13.64 6.93 3.67
#